data_f787bd38d15d9bd0b71c8b450aeddee3
#
_entry.id   f787bd38d15d9bd0b71c8b450aeddee3
#
_cell.length_a   1.000
_cell.length_b   1.000
_cell.length_c   1.000
_cell.angle_alpha   90.00
_cell.angle_beta   90.00
_cell.angle_gamma   90.00
#
_symmetry.space_group_name_H-M   'P 1'
#
loop_
_entity.id
_entity.type
_entity.pdbx_description
1 polymer ?
#
loop_
_entity_poly.entity_id
_entity_poly.type
_entity_poly.pdbx_seq_one_letter_code
_entity_poly.pdbx_strand_id
1 'polypeptide(L)'
;MLAEEHGCESAAFSLISFGGHGVPREEALEIAVREIRAFLRKSDMMVYLAVSDRTAIQIRKPIFAEIEEALENRPIFGMRECLLSSEEARESAAPAKFSKRAIEEALAVRGETFSEMLLRKIDERGMTDVECYKKANIDRKHFSKIRSDRLYRPSKNTVLAFAIALELTPEETDEFLARAGFAFSSASRFDIIVEYFINRGIYDIYEINEALFAFGEKQIGP
;
A
#
# COMPACT_ATOMS: atom_id res chain seq x y z
N MET A 1 -9.92 19.78 18.81
CA MET A 1 -9.55 20.70 17.68
C MET A 1 -10.83 21.15 17.00
N LEU A 2 -10.88 22.39 16.44
CA LEU A 2 -12.08 22.96 15.83
C LEU A 2 -12.84 22.00 14.89
N ALA A 3 -12.14 21.28 14.04
CA ALA A 3 -12.78 20.34 13.10
C ALA A 3 -13.49 19.17 13.82
N GLU A 4 -12.91 18.63 14.90
CA GLU A 4 -13.55 17.58 15.72
C GLU A 4 -14.74 18.13 16.49
N GLU A 5 -14.64 19.34 17.03
CA GLU A 5 -15.73 20.02 17.74
C GLU A 5 -16.94 20.26 16.82
N HIS A 6 -16.69 20.44 15.51
CA HIS A 6 -17.72 20.57 14.50
C HIS A 6 -18.15 19.23 13.87
N GLY A 7 -17.66 18.08 14.37
CA GLY A 7 -18.05 16.76 13.90
C GLY A 7 -17.57 16.44 12.46
N CYS A 8 -16.49 17.08 12.00
CA CYS A 8 -15.93 16.80 10.67
C CYS A 8 -15.25 15.44 10.65
N GLU A 9 -15.52 14.63 9.62
CA GLU A 9 -14.87 13.34 9.40
C GLU A 9 -13.49 13.51 8.72
N SER A 10 -13.26 14.64 8.04
CA SER A 10 -12.01 14.96 7.36
C SER A 10 -11.68 16.44 7.41
N ALA A 11 -10.40 16.77 7.30
CA ALA A 11 -9.89 18.13 7.19
C ALA A 11 -8.86 18.22 6.05
N ALA A 12 -8.92 19.28 5.26
CA ALA A 12 -7.94 19.56 4.21
C ALA A 12 -7.36 20.95 4.40
N PHE A 13 -6.04 21.08 4.30
CA PHE A 13 -5.37 22.39 4.34
C PHE A 13 -4.11 22.37 3.47
N SER A 14 -3.67 23.55 3.05
CA SER A 14 -2.43 23.74 2.32
C SER A 14 -1.26 23.91 3.29
N LEU A 15 -0.06 23.67 2.79
CA LEU A 15 1.17 23.99 3.54
C LEU A 15 1.21 25.48 3.81
N ILE A 16 1.33 25.85 5.08
CA ILE A 16 1.34 27.23 5.58
C ILE A 16 2.69 27.61 6.17
N SER A 17 2.95 28.91 6.31
CA SER A 17 4.17 29.47 6.94
C SER A 17 5.47 29.27 6.15
N PHE A 18 5.43 29.16 4.82
CA PHE A 18 6.61 29.15 3.98
C PHE A 18 6.69 30.40 3.08
N GLY A 19 7.91 30.78 2.67
CA GLY A 19 8.23 31.90 1.76
C GLY A 19 8.63 33.17 2.49
N GLY A 20 9.14 34.15 1.75
CA GLY A 20 9.63 35.48 2.11
C GLY A 20 10.28 35.74 3.48
N HIS A 21 9.56 35.48 4.55
CA HIS A 21 10.02 35.61 5.94
C HIS A 21 9.65 34.41 6.81
N GLY A 22 9.20 33.30 6.21
CA GLY A 22 8.84 32.06 6.92
C GLY A 22 9.96 31.02 6.88
N VAL A 23 9.64 29.82 7.39
CA VAL A 23 10.54 28.65 7.33
C VAL A 23 10.71 28.13 5.88
N PRO A 24 11.80 27.47 5.55
CA PRO A 24 11.94 26.76 4.27
C PRO A 24 10.79 25.77 4.06
N ARG A 25 10.39 25.57 2.81
CA ARG A 25 9.27 24.68 2.46
C ARG A 25 9.44 23.25 2.99
N GLU A 26 10.65 22.71 2.89
CA GLU A 26 11.02 21.39 3.36
C GLU A 26 10.78 21.25 4.86
N GLU A 27 11.28 22.23 5.64
CA GLU A 27 11.09 22.27 7.08
C GLU A 27 9.61 22.45 7.47
N ALA A 28 8.87 23.28 6.73
CA ALA A 28 7.44 23.46 6.93
C ALA A 28 6.66 22.16 6.68
N LEU A 29 7.04 21.37 5.66
CA LEU A 29 6.46 20.08 5.36
C LEU A 29 6.76 19.05 6.46
N GLU A 30 8.00 18.96 6.91
CA GLU A 30 8.39 18.07 8.01
C GLU A 30 7.61 18.37 9.30
N ILE A 31 7.48 19.66 9.64
CA ILE A 31 6.70 20.09 10.79
C ILE A 31 5.23 19.69 10.62
N ALA A 32 4.63 19.97 9.46
CA ALA A 32 3.24 19.64 9.19
C ALA A 32 2.97 18.14 9.31
N VAL A 33 3.81 17.30 8.68
CA VAL A 33 3.70 15.84 8.73
C VAL A 33 3.86 15.32 10.16
N ARG A 34 4.83 15.84 10.92
CA ARG A 34 5.04 15.46 12.32
C ARG A 34 3.82 15.76 13.19
N GLU A 35 3.24 16.96 13.06
CA GLU A 35 2.08 17.38 13.84
C GLU A 35 0.80 16.61 13.43
N ILE A 36 0.61 16.36 12.13
CA ILE A 36 -0.48 15.54 11.63
C ILE A 36 -0.37 14.12 12.19
N ARG A 37 0.81 13.48 12.16
CA ARG A 37 1.03 12.15 12.74
C ARG A 37 0.70 12.11 14.24
N ALA A 38 1.13 13.13 15.00
CA ALA A 38 0.85 13.23 16.43
C ALA A 38 -0.66 13.34 16.71
N PHE A 39 -1.38 14.07 15.87
CA PHE A 39 -2.84 14.21 15.96
C PHE A 39 -3.57 12.90 15.60
N LEU A 40 -3.21 12.25 14.49
CA LEU A 40 -3.84 11.03 13.99
C LEU A 40 -3.67 9.82 14.93
N ARG A 41 -2.70 9.84 15.83
CA ARG A 41 -2.61 8.83 16.90
C ARG A 41 -3.81 8.85 17.85
N LYS A 42 -4.50 9.98 17.97
CA LYS A 42 -5.59 10.22 18.93
C LYS A 42 -6.94 10.46 18.28
N SER A 43 -6.98 10.64 16.97
CA SER A 43 -8.18 10.98 16.20
C SER A 43 -8.39 10.00 15.05
N ASP A 44 -9.65 9.71 14.72
CA ASP A 44 -10.03 8.91 13.56
C ASP A 44 -10.33 9.80 12.33
N MET A 45 -10.01 11.09 12.41
CA MET A 45 -10.22 12.05 11.33
C MET A 45 -9.24 11.81 10.18
N MET A 46 -9.73 11.92 8.94
CA MET A 46 -8.87 11.93 7.75
C MET A 46 -8.29 13.32 7.53
N VAL A 47 -6.96 13.42 7.35
CA VAL A 47 -6.28 14.71 7.14
C VAL A 47 -5.63 14.73 5.76
N TYR A 48 -5.95 15.75 4.96
CA TYR A 48 -5.37 15.98 3.62
C TYR A 48 -4.47 17.22 3.67
N LEU A 49 -3.18 17.03 3.39
CA LEU A 49 -2.24 18.13 3.21
C LEU A 49 -2.04 18.39 1.70
N ALA A 50 -2.56 19.53 1.21
CA ALA A 50 -2.40 19.92 -0.18
C ALA A 50 -1.03 20.59 -0.40
N VAL A 51 -0.21 20.02 -1.26
CA VAL A 51 1.11 20.56 -1.66
C VAL A 51 1.04 20.96 -3.13
N SER A 52 1.23 22.25 -3.40
CA SER A 52 1.02 22.83 -4.74
C SER A 52 2.14 22.58 -5.74
N ASP A 53 3.33 22.15 -5.28
CA ASP A 53 4.49 21.98 -6.13
C ASP A 53 5.29 20.73 -5.74
N ARG A 54 5.53 19.85 -6.72
CA ARG A 54 6.32 18.62 -6.54
C ARG A 54 7.79 18.92 -6.25
N THR A 55 8.30 20.04 -6.75
CA THR A 55 9.70 20.47 -6.49
C THR A 55 9.93 20.84 -5.03
N ALA A 56 8.87 21.11 -4.25
CA ALA A 56 8.98 21.33 -2.81
C ALA A 56 9.38 20.08 -2.04
N ILE A 57 9.23 18.90 -2.65
CA ILE A 57 9.62 17.59 -2.11
C ILE A 57 10.88 17.09 -2.81
N GLN A 58 11.78 17.98 -3.20
CA GLN A 58 13.14 17.59 -3.54
C GLN A 58 13.89 17.25 -2.24
N ILE A 59 13.41 16.20 -1.60
CA ILE A 59 14.10 15.63 -0.47
C ILE A 59 15.30 14.91 -1.06
N ARG A 60 16.47 15.49 -0.83
CA ARG A 60 17.77 14.86 -1.07
C ARG A 60 18.01 13.73 -0.06
N LYS A 61 17.01 12.84 0.10
CA LYS A 61 17.23 11.61 0.86
C LYS A 61 17.99 10.66 -0.05
N PRO A 62 19.05 10.00 0.44
CA PRO A 62 19.79 8.99 -0.33
C PRO A 62 18.86 7.94 -0.97
N ILE A 63 17.76 7.63 -0.30
CA ILE A 63 16.75 6.68 -0.74
C ILE A 63 16.13 7.01 -2.11
N PHE A 64 16.00 8.31 -2.47
CA PHE A 64 15.44 8.69 -3.77
C PHE A 64 16.40 8.37 -4.92
N ALA A 65 17.70 8.57 -4.73
CA ALA A 65 18.71 8.20 -5.72
C ALA A 65 18.73 6.67 -5.93
N GLU A 66 18.57 5.91 -4.88
CA GLU A 66 18.52 4.45 -4.95
C GLU A 66 17.20 3.95 -5.62
N ILE A 67 16.09 4.65 -5.41
CA ILE A 67 14.83 4.35 -6.11
C ILE A 67 14.96 4.70 -7.61
N GLU A 68 15.57 5.83 -7.97
CA GLU A 68 15.85 6.18 -9.37
C GLU A 68 16.73 5.11 -10.03
N GLU A 69 17.78 4.67 -9.38
CA GLU A 69 18.63 3.58 -9.85
C GLU A 69 17.84 2.25 -9.99
N ALA A 70 16.97 1.94 -9.03
CA ALA A 70 16.11 0.75 -9.11
C ALA A 70 15.08 0.83 -10.24
N LEU A 71 14.60 2.02 -10.59
CA LEU A 71 13.70 2.24 -11.72
C LEU A 71 14.42 2.15 -13.08
N GLU A 72 15.70 2.53 -13.15
CA GLU A 72 16.51 2.51 -14.37
C GLU A 72 17.15 1.14 -14.64
N ASN A 73 17.64 0.48 -13.57
CA ASN A 73 18.47 -0.73 -13.69
C ASN A 73 17.72 -2.05 -13.53
N ARG A 74 16.39 -2.06 -13.46
CA ARG A 74 15.67 -3.35 -13.41
C ARG A 74 15.83 -4.10 -14.73
N PRO A 75 16.60 -5.20 -14.75
CA PRO A 75 16.46 -6.15 -15.84
C PRO A 75 15.01 -6.65 -15.84
N ILE A 76 14.47 -6.91 -17.02
CA ILE A 76 13.15 -7.52 -17.23
C ILE A 76 13.18 -8.94 -16.62
N PHE A 77 13.12 -9.02 -15.28
CA PHE A 77 13.42 -10.24 -14.52
C PHE A 77 12.24 -11.24 -14.51
N GLY A 78 11.03 -10.80 -14.86
CA GLY A 78 9.86 -11.66 -14.85
C GLY A 78 9.66 -12.54 -16.10
N MET A 79 10.42 -12.30 -17.17
CA MET A 79 10.18 -13.01 -18.46
C MET A 79 10.92 -14.34 -18.57
N ARG A 80 11.97 -14.55 -17.79
CA ARG A 80 12.81 -15.75 -17.90
C ARG A 80 12.33 -16.92 -17.03
N GLU A 81 11.79 -16.65 -15.84
CA GLU A 81 11.20 -17.71 -15.00
C GLU A 81 9.84 -18.16 -15.51
N CYS A 82 9.02 -17.25 -16.03
CA CYS A 82 7.74 -17.61 -16.65
C CYS A 82 7.91 -18.45 -17.94
N LEU A 83 9.01 -18.29 -18.68
CA LEU A 83 9.30 -19.10 -19.88
C LEU A 83 9.80 -20.49 -19.53
N LEU A 84 10.61 -20.65 -18.47
CA LEU A 84 11.13 -21.96 -18.07
C LEU A 84 10.05 -22.85 -17.44
N SER A 85 9.13 -22.27 -16.65
CA SER A 85 7.98 -23.01 -16.10
C SER A 85 6.91 -23.36 -17.14
N SER A 86 6.87 -22.66 -18.29
CA SER A 86 5.90 -22.93 -19.35
C SER A 86 6.34 -24.01 -20.34
N GLU A 87 7.63 -24.32 -20.45
CA GLU A 87 8.10 -25.40 -21.33
C GLU A 87 7.93 -26.78 -20.67
N GLU A 88 8.23 -26.93 -19.39
CA GLU A 88 8.00 -28.19 -18.65
C GLU A 88 6.51 -28.50 -18.46
N ALA A 89 5.64 -27.46 -18.38
CA ALA A 89 4.19 -27.63 -18.28
C ALA A 89 3.52 -28.00 -19.62
N ARG A 90 4.15 -27.73 -20.76
CA ARG A 90 3.58 -28.04 -22.10
C ARG A 90 3.79 -29.47 -22.56
N GLU A 91 4.77 -30.18 -22.02
CA GLU A 91 5.06 -31.56 -22.43
C GLU A 91 4.15 -32.61 -21.77
N SER A 92 3.39 -32.23 -20.74
CA SER A 92 2.55 -33.15 -19.94
C SER A 92 1.03 -32.98 -20.13
N ALA A 93 0.56 -32.02 -20.90
CA ALA A 93 -0.86 -31.72 -21.02
C ALA A 93 -1.46 -32.25 -22.32
N ALA A 94 -1.93 -33.50 -22.29
CA ALA A 94 -3.01 -33.92 -23.19
C ALA A 94 -4.26 -33.03 -22.91
N PRO A 95 -5.06 -32.64 -23.94
CA PRO A 95 -6.20 -31.76 -23.73
C PRO A 95 -7.23 -32.44 -22.80
N ALA A 96 -7.17 -32.07 -21.53
CA ALA A 96 -8.16 -32.49 -20.55
C ALA A 96 -9.53 -31.95 -20.99
N LYS A 97 -10.47 -32.83 -21.28
CA LYS A 97 -11.87 -32.43 -21.48
C LYS A 97 -12.34 -31.78 -20.20
N PHE A 98 -12.48 -30.45 -20.22
CA PHE A 98 -13.04 -29.69 -19.11
C PHE A 98 -14.44 -30.23 -18.79
N SER A 99 -14.54 -31.05 -17.77
CA SER A 99 -15.82 -31.52 -17.26
C SER A 99 -16.35 -30.44 -16.30
N LYS A 100 -17.64 -30.10 -16.45
CA LYS A 100 -18.36 -29.19 -15.54
C LYS A 100 -18.13 -29.57 -14.07
N ARG A 101 -18.08 -30.88 -13.80
CA ARG A 101 -17.81 -31.44 -12.47
C ARG A 101 -16.41 -31.10 -11.94
N ALA A 102 -15.37 -31.15 -12.79
CA ALA A 102 -14.01 -30.76 -12.38
C ALA A 102 -13.92 -29.27 -12.05
N ILE A 103 -14.68 -28.43 -12.74
CA ILE A 103 -14.78 -26.99 -12.45
C ILE A 103 -15.53 -26.78 -11.12
N GLU A 104 -16.65 -27.50 -10.89
CA GLU A 104 -17.40 -27.43 -9.66
C GLU A 104 -16.59 -27.92 -8.45
N GLU A 105 -15.82 -28.98 -8.60
CA GLU A 105 -14.89 -29.50 -7.57
C GLU A 105 -13.76 -28.50 -7.29
N ALA A 106 -13.16 -27.88 -8.32
CA ALA A 106 -12.15 -26.84 -8.15
C ALA A 106 -12.71 -25.57 -7.48
N LEU A 107 -13.95 -25.19 -7.79
CA LEU A 107 -14.66 -24.07 -7.16
C LEU A 107 -15.11 -24.37 -5.72
N ALA A 108 -15.26 -25.65 -5.35
CA ALA A 108 -15.61 -26.07 -3.99
C ALA A 108 -14.40 -25.93 -3.01
N VAL A 109 -13.18 -25.98 -3.52
CA VAL A 109 -11.95 -25.72 -2.72
C VAL A 109 -11.79 -24.21 -2.57
N ARG A 110 -12.57 -23.63 -1.67
CA ARG A 110 -12.41 -22.21 -1.30
C ARG A 110 -11.24 -22.07 -0.34
N GLY A 111 -10.14 -21.50 -0.83
CA GLY A 111 -9.05 -21.04 0.03
C GLY A 111 -9.49 -19.90 0.96
N GLU A 112 -8.65 -19.56 1.90
CA GLU A 112 -8.78 -18.37 2.76
C GLU A 112 -8.97 -17.12 1.90
N THR A 113 -9.96 -16.29 2.22
CA THR A 113 -10.22 -15.03 1.51
C THR A 113 -9.29 -13.92 1.98
N PHE A 114 -9.22 -12.81 1.24
CA PHE A 114 -8.45 -11.63 1.66
C PHE A 114 -8.86 -11.14 3.05
N SER A 115 -10.17 -11.00 3.29
CA SER A 115 -10.69 -10.51 4.57
C SER A 115 -10.32 -11.44 5.73
N GLU A 116 -10.41 -12.76 5.54
CA GLU A 116 -10.02 -13.74 6.55
C GLU A 116 -8.51 -13.69 6.83
N MET A 117 -7.69 -13.63 5.79
CA MET A 117 -6.24 -13.51 5.93
C MET A 117 -5.84 -12.20 6.63
N LEU A 118 -6.49 -11.08 6.29
CA LEU A 118 -6.24 -9.80 6.95
C LEU A 118 -6.49 -9.90 8.46
N LEU A 119 -7.66 -10.41 8.86
CA LEU A 119 -8.02 -10.54 10.28
C LEU A 119 -7.07 -11.49 11.03
N ARG A 120 -6.72 -12.62 10.43
CA ARG A 120 -5.73 -13.54 10.98
C ARG A 120 -4.37 -12.88 11.17
N LYS A 121 -3.90 -12.11 10.18
CA LYS A 121 -2.61 -11.38 10.25
C LYS A 121 -2.63 -10.29 11.32
N ILE A 122 -3.75 -9.60 11.54
CA ILE A 122 -3.93 -8.63 12.64
C ILE A 122 -3.77 -9.34 13.98
N ASP A 123 -4.44 -10.48 14.16
CA ASP A 123 -4.35 -11.28 15.39
C ASP A 123 -2.93 -11.83 15.62
N GLU A 124 -2.27 -12.36 14.58
CA GLU A 124 -0.89 -12.87 14.63
C GLU A 124 0.12 -11.79 15.06
N ARG A 125 -0.12 -10.52 14.67
CA ARG A 125 0.73 -9.38 15.05
C ARG A 125 0.35 -8.77 16.40
N GLY A 126 -0.68 -9.28 17.06
CA GLY A 126 -1.19 -8.75 18.34
C GLY A 126 -1.69 -7.31 18.25
N MET A 127 -2.09 -6.88 17.05
CA MET A 127 -2.62 -5.54 16.81
C MET A 127 -4.13 -5.50 17.04
N THR A 128 -4.63 -4.34 17.46
CA THR A 128 -6.05 -4.07 17.41
C THR A 128 -6.49 -3.61 16.02
N ASP A 129 -7.77 -3.83 15.68
CA ASP A 129 -8.36 -3.31 14.44
C ASP A 129 -8.09 -1.81 14.24
N VAL A 130 -8.22 -1.04 15.35
CA VAL A 130 -8.02 0.41 15.36
C VAL A 130 -6.58 0.79 15.01
N GLU A 131 -5.61 0.11 15.59
CA GLU A 131 -4.20 0.32 15.26
C GLU A 131 -3.90 -0.03 13.81
N CYS A 132 -4.45 -1.14 13.32
CA CYS A 132 -4.23 -1.60 11.96
C CYS A 132 -4.76 -0.60 10.93
N TYR A 133 -6.05 -0.20 10.99
CA TYR A 133 -6.59 0.70 9.98
C TYR A 133 -5.99 2.11 10.06
N LYS A 134 -5.63 2.59 11.25
CA LYS A 134 -4.92 3.86 11.40
C LYS A 134 -3.52 3.82 10.79
N LYS A 135 -2.78 2.76 11.04
CA LYS A 135 -1.45 2.56 10.48
C LYS A 135 -1.48 2.38 8.96
N ALA A 136 -2.54 1.76 8.44
CA ALA A 136 -2.80 1.62 7.01
C ALA A 136 -3.30 2.92 6.35
N ASN A 137 -3.55 3.99 7.11
CA ASN A 137 -4.20 5.20 6.64
C ASN A 137 -5.54 4.91 5.92
N ILE A 138 -6.33 4.00 6.50
CA ILE A 138 -7.65 3.59 6.01
C ILE A 138 -8.71 4.06 7.00
N ASP A 139 -9.82 4.60 6.49
CA ASP A 139 -10.90 5.05 7.35
C ASP A 139 -11.65 3.88 8.02
N ARG A 140 -12.24 4.15 9.19
CA ARG A 140 -12.97 3.16 9.98
C ARG A 140 -14.13 2.51 9.22
N LYS A 141 -14.86 3.29 8.39
CA LYS A 141 -16.04 2.77 7.65
C LYS A 141 -15.58 1.77 6.59
N HIS A 142 -14.48 2.08 5.90
CA HIS A 142 -13.89 1.18 4.92
C HIS A 142 -13.40 -0.11 5.57
N PHE A 143 -12.66 -0.03 6.68
CA PHE A 143 -12.22 -1.21 7.42
C PHE A 143 -13.40 -2.07 7.90
N SER A 144 -14.44 -1.44 8.47
CA SER A 144 -15.65 -2.13 8.93
C SER A 144 -16.32 -2.92 7.78
N LYS A 145 -16.35 -2.36 6.56
CA LYS A 145 -16.87 -3.04 5.39
C LYS A 145 -16.03 -4.27 5.03
N ILE A 146 -14.70 -4.16 5.06
CA ILE A 146 -13.80 -5.29 4.80
C ILE A 146 -14.02 -6.40 5.83
N ARG A 147 -14.15 -6.04 7.11
CA ARG A 147 -14.36 -6.99 8.20
C ARG A 147 -15.70 -7.72 8.12
N SER A 148 -16.77 -7.02 7.70
CA SER A 148 -18.12 -7.57 7.66
C SER A 148 -18.40 -8.41 6.42
N ASP A 149 -17.69 -8.18 5.33
CA ASP A 149 -17.86 -8.88 4.05
C ASP A 149 -16.70 -9.84 3.79
N ARG A 150 -16.94 -11.13 4.01
CA ARG A 150 -15.95 -12.19 3.77
C ARG A 150 -15.46 -12.22 2.32
N LEU A 151 -16.32 -11.85 1.35
CA LEU A 151 -16.00 -11.87 -0.08
C LEU A 151 -15.60 -10.48 -0.61
N TYR A 152 -15.28 -9.57 0.30
CA TYR A 152 -14.85 -8.22 -0.08
C TYR A 152 -13.66 -8.25 -1.05
N ARG A 153 -13.78 -7.45 -2.11
CA ARG A 153 -12.72 -7.30 -3.11
C ARG A 153 -12.05 -5.94 -2.92
N PRO A 154 -10.89 -5.90 -2.28
CA PRO A 154 -10.15 -4.66 -2.09
C PRO A 154 -9.55 -4.15 -3.41
N SER A 155 -9.16 -2.88 -3.46
CA SER A 155 -8.23 -2.40 -4.47
C SER A 155 -6.80 -2.85 -4.12
N LYS A 156 -5.90 -2.92 -5.10
CA LYS A 156 -4.48 -3.21 -4.86
C LYS A 156 -3.86 -2.23 -3.86
N ASN A 157 -4.24 -0.95 -3.97
CA ASN A 157 -3.81 0.11 -3.06
C ASN A 157 -4.21 -0.20 -1.60
N THR A 158 -5.44 -0.65 -1.38
CA THR A 158 -5.93 -1.09 -0.06
C THR A 158 -5.15 -2.29 0.48
N VAL A 159 -4.84 -3.27 -0.37
CA VAL A 159 -4.04 -4.45 0.01
C VAL A 159 -2.65 -4.03 0.46
N LEU A 160 -1.98 -3.19 -0.32
CA LEU A 160 -0.64 -2.69 0.00
C LEU A 160 -0.62 -1.81 1.26
N ALA A 161 -1.66 -1.00 1.48
CA ALA A 161 -1.81 -0.23 2.72
C ALA A 161 -1.81 -1.13 3.97
N PHE A 162 -2.54 -2.25 3.93
CA PHE A 162 -2.54 -3.22 5.02
C PHE A 162 -1.24 -4.02 5.11
N ALA A 163 -0.61 -4.39 3.99
CA ALA A 163 0.67 -5.07 3.98
C ALA A 163 1.74 -4.22 4.70
N ILE A 164 1.78 -2.92 4.43
CA ILE A 164 2.67 -1.96 5.09
C ILE A 164 2.31 -1.81 6.56
N ALA A 165 1.03 -1.67 6.91
CA ALA A 165 0.59 -1.51 8.29
C ALA A 165 0.92 -2.72 9.17
N LEU A 166 0.84 -3.91 8.61
CA LEU A 166 1.18 -5.19 9.26
C LEU A 166 2.66 -5.53 9.19
N GLU A 167 3.49 -4.72 8.53
CA GLU A 167 4.92 -4.94 8.34
C GLU A 167 5.20 -6.34 7.78
N LEU A 168 4.48 -6.70 6.70
CA LEU A 168 4.63 -8.01 6.07
C LEU A 168 5.98 -8.11 5.35
N THR A 169 6.61 -9.30 5.43
CA THR A 169 7.81 -9.56 4.62
C THR A 169 7.49 -9.55 3.12
N PRO A 170 8.48 -9.49 2.24
CA PRO A 170 8.23 -9.57 0.79
C PRO A 170 7.38 -10.80 0.41
N GLU A 171 7.71 -11.97 0.95
CA GLU A 171 7.01 -13.24 0.68
C GLU A 171 5.57 -13.21 1.21
N GLU A 172 5.37 -12.71 2.43
CA GLU A 172 4.04 -12.53 3.01
C GLU A 172 3.20 -11.52 2.20
N THR A 173 3.84 -10.48 1.67
CA THR A 173 3.18 -9.47 0.84
C THR A 173 2.72 -10.05 -0.49
N ASP A 174 3.55 -10.88 -1.13
CA ASP A 174 3.19 -11.57 -2.37
C ASP A 174 2.00 -12.52 -2.15
N GLU A 175 2.01 -13.30 -1.07
CA GLU A 175 0.86 -14.14 -0.72
C GLU A 175 -0.40 -13.31 -0.46
N PHE A 176 -0.27 -12.18 0.27
CA PHE A 176 -1.37 -11.30 0.60
C PHE A 176 -1.98 -10.63 -0.64
N LEU A 177 -1.14 -10.20 -1.59
CA LEU A 177 -1.57 -9.70 -2.90
C LEU A 177 -2.29 -10.79 -3.70
N ALA A 178 -1.73 -12.00 -3.74
CA ALA A 178 -2.30 -13.13 -4.48
C ALA A 178 -3.70 -13.51 -3.96
N ARG A 179 -3.96 -13.44 -2.66
CA ARG A 179 -5.29 -13.67 -2.07
C ARG A 179 -6.33 -12.64 -2.52
N ALA A 180 -5.91 -11.44 -2.83
CA ALA A 180 -6.77 -10.40 -3.39
C ALA A 180 -6.83 -10.43 -4.93
N GLY A 181 -6.09 -11.33 -5.58
CA GLY A 181 -6.00 -11.43 -7.04
C GLY A 181 -5.04 -10.43 -7.68
N PHE A 182 -4.04 -9.96 -6.94
CA PHE A 182 -3.02 -9.04 -7.39
C PHE A 182 -1.62 -9.65 -7.32
N ALA A 183 -0.67 -8.99 -7.98
CA ALA A 183 0.77 -9.24 -7.87
C ALA A 183 1.51 -7.93 -8.13
N PHE A 184 2.77 -7.83 -7.72
CA PHE A 184 3.63 -6.74 -8.15
C PHE A 184 3.92 -6.84 -9.66
N SER A 185 4.03 -5.69 -10.30
CA SER A 185 4.33 -5.57 -11.73
C SER A 185 5.63 -4.81 -11.93
N SER A 186 6.59 -5.42 -12.61
CA SER A 186 7.83 -4.76 -12.99
C SER A 186 7.65 -3.62 -14.01
N ALA A 187 6.47 -3.53 -14.64
CA ALA A 187 6.12 -2.45 -15.57
C ALA A 187 5.48 -1.24 -14.86
N SER A 188 5.14 -1.36 -13.59
CA SER A 188 4.48 -0.31 -12.80
C SER A 188 5.49 0.37 -11.88
N ARG A 189 5.76 1.66 -12.12
CA ARG A 189 6.65 2.46 -11.26
C ARG A 189 6.14 2.51 -9.81
N PHE A 190 4.82 2.64 -9.63
CA PHE A 190 4.16 2.54 -8.34
C PHE A 190 4.54 1.25 -7.61
N ASP A 191 4.42 0.10 -8.29
CA ASP A 191 4.71 -1.21 -7.70
C ASP A 191 6.20 -1.34 -7.34
N ILE A 192 7.09 -0.90 -8.23
CA ILE A 192 8.54 -0.92 -8.03
C ILE A 192 8.93 -0.12 -6.79
N ILE A 193 8.37 1.08 -6.62
CA ILE A 193 8.64 1.93 -5.47
C ILE A 193 8.17 1.25 -4.18
N VAL A 194 6.93 0.76 -4.15
CA VAL A 194 6.38 0.12 -2.94
C VAL A 194 7.15 -1.15 -2.56
N GLU A 195 7.43 -2.01 -3.55
CA GLU A 195 8.24 -3.22 -3.36
C GLU A 195 9.66 -2.90 -2.85
N TYR A 196 10.27 -1.81 -3.34
CA TYR A 196 11.57 -1.35 -2.86
C TYR A 196 11.58 -1.07 -1.35
N PHE A 197 10.55 -0.37 -0.84
CA PHE A 197 10.42 -0.08 0.58
C PHE A 197 10.19 -1.34 1.41
N ILE A 198 9.32 -2.24 0.96
CA ILE A 198 9.04 -3.51 1.63
C ILE A 198 10.30 -4.38 1.72
N ASN A 199 11.06 -4.50 0.62
CA ASN A 199 12.32 -5.25 0.58
C ASN A 199 13.40 -4.71 1.54
N ARG A 200 13.29 -3.44 1.91
CA ARG A 200 14.18 -2.81 2.90
C ARG A 200 13.64 -2.81 4.32
N GLY A 201 12.45 -3.35 4.54
CA GLY A 201 11.79 -3.33 5.85
C GLY A 201 11.38 -1.92 6.30
N ILE A 202 11.12 -1.00 5.36
CA ILE A 202 10.67 0.35 5.64
C ILE A 202 9.15 0.40 5.46
N TYR A 203 8.42 0.48 6.58
CA TYR A 203 6.96 0.39 6.62
C TYR A 203 6.26 1.68 7.06
N ASP A 204 6.95 2.82 6.94
CA ASP A 204 6.33 4.12 7.18
C ASP A 204 5.53 4.55 5.94
N ILE A 205 4.19 4.45 6.02
CA ILE A 205 3.29 4.79 4.90
C ILE A 205 3.44 6.25 4.44
N TYR A 206 3.83 7.15 5.33
CA TYR A 206 4.02 8.55 4.98
C TYR A 206 5.31 8.75 4.19
N GLU A 207 6.39 8.04 4.55
CA GLU A 207 7.66 8.06 3.82
C GLU A 207 7.49 7.43 2.42
N ILE A 208 6.74 6.33 2.32
CA ILE A 208 6.41 5.70 1.05
C ILE A 208 5.57 6.64 0.18
N ASN A 209 4.57 7.30 0.76
CA ASN A 209 3.72 8.25 0.04
C ASN A 209 4.47 9.50 -0.41
N GLU A 210 5.45 9.94 0.37
CA GLU A 210 6.34 11.03 0.00
C GLU A 210 7.15 10.66 -1.26
N ALA A 211 7.71 9.44 -1.30
CA ALA A 211 8.42 8.93 -2.46
C ALA A 211 7.47 8.80 -3.66
N LEU A 212 6.33 8.16 -3.51
CA LEU A 212 5.33 8.03 -4.57
C LEU A 212 4.94 9.39 -5.16
N PHE A 213 4.71 10.39 -4.31
CA PHE A 213 4.40 11.74 -4.75
C PHE A 213 5.55 12.38 -5.52
N ALA A 214 6.80 12.26 -5.04
CA ALA A 214 8.00 12.80 -5.69
C ALA A 214 8.18 12.22 -7.12
N PHE A 215 7.90 10.92 -7.27
CA PHE A 215 7.94 10.24 -8.58
C PHE A 215 6.67 10.40 -9.43
N GLY A 216 5.69 11.17 -8.96
CA GLY A 216 4.46 11.46 -9.69
C GLY A 216 3.45 10.33 -9.71
N GLU A 217 3.60 9.36 -8.82
CA GLU A 217 2.72 8.21 -8.68
C GLU A 217 1.56 8.48 -7.70
N LYS A 218 0.53 7.63 -7.78
CA LYS A 218 -0.61 7.70 -6.87
C LYS A 218 -0.18 7.23 -5.47
N GLN A 219 -0.62 7.95 -4.45
CA GLN A 219 -0.33 7.59 -3.05
C GLN A 219 -1.12 6.38 -2.57
N ILE A 220 -0.59 5.69 -1.56
CA ILE A 220 -1.25 4.59 -0.84
C ILE A 220 -2.19 5.19 0.22
N GLY A 221 -3.36 4.61 0.31
CA GLY A 221 -4.44 5.09 1.15
C GLY A 221 -5.66 5.52 0.34
N PRO A 222 -6.63 6.19 0.97
CA PRO A 222 -7.88 6.60 0.32
C PRO A 222 -7.70 7.66 -0.74
#